data_e1d870bfa1029b8ad2fab88c7f953117
#
_entry.id   e1d870bfa1029b8ad2fab88c7f953117
#
_cell.length_a   1.000
_cell.length_b   1.000
_cell.length_c   1.000
_cell.angle_alpha   90.00
_cell.angle_beta   90.00
_cell.angle_gamma   90.00
#
_symmetry.space_group_name_H-M   'P 1'
#
loop_
_entity.id
_entity.type
_entity.pdbx_description
1 polymer ?
#
loop_
_entity_poly.entity_id
_entity_poly.type
_entity_poly.pdbx_seq_one_letter_code
_entity_poly.pdbx_strand_id
1 'polypeptide(L)'
;CNLPYIPCDGRNIAYRAARALLDEAGIDAAVRIFLDKRIPVAGGMAGGSADAAAVLTAVNRVLGHPLTPERLYTLAARLGADVPFCMSGGTALCTGVGDVTSPLENRLSLPLLIVPSRDSVSTPWAYGELDRAYGSFAAARARDARLDRLTAALAAGDADGVCGNLYKIFEDVVLPRRPQAAKAKQLLLDGGARAAMMSGSGPTVFGIFPDVPTRDAAARILVRHGYHPKNADFTNKKVKRN
;
A
#
# COMPACT_ATOMS: atom_id res chain seq x y z
N CYS A 1 3.02 20.96 4.52
CA CYS A 1 3.39 19.56 4.88
C CYS A 1 4.30 19.59 6.11
N ASN A 2 4.15 18.61 7.01
CA ASN A 2 5.04 18.45 8.18
C ASN A 2 6.46 17.98 7.81
N LEU A 3 6.69 17.49 6.60
CA LEU A 3 7.99 17.05 6.11
C LEU A 3 8.54 18.06 5.09
N PRO A 4 9.63 18.77 5.40
CA PRO A 4 10.12 19.90 4.58
C PRO A 4 10.65 19.48 3.21
N TYR A 5 11.02 18.21 3.03
CA TYR A 5 11.52 17.70 1.74
C TYR A 5 10.39 17.26 0.78
N ILE A 6 9.14 17.26 1.22
CA ILE A 6 7.99 17.00 0.35
C ILE A 6 7.61 18.29 -0.36
N PRO A 7 7.58 18.30 -1.72
CA PRO A 7 7.22 19.49 -2.46
C PRO A 7 5.79 19.96 -2.18
N CYS A 8 5.58 21.27 -2.14
CA CYS A 8 4.27 21.88 -1.92
C CYS A 8 3.72 22.51 -3.22
N ASP A 9 4.07 21.96 -4.36
CA ASP A 9 3.70 22.41 -5.71
C ASP A 9 3.19 21.26 -6.59
N GLY A 10 3.11 21.48 -7.91
CA GLY A 10 2.62 20.49 -8.88
C GLY A 10 3.37 19.15 -8.93
N ARG A 11 4.51 19.02 -8.27
CA ARG A 11 5.21 17.73 -8.09
C ARG A 11 4.55 16.86 -7.02
N ASN A 12 3.75 17.45 -6.15
CA ASN A 12 3.02 16.72 -5.12
C ASN A 12 1.70 16.15 -5.68
N ILE A 13 1.48 14.85 -5.52
CA ILE A 13 0.27 14.20 -6.02
C ILE A 13 -1.02 14.73 -5.36
N ALA A 14 -0.96 15.17 -4.10
CA ALA A 14 -2.09 15.79 -3.41
C ALA A 14 -2.47 17.14 -4.04
N TYR A 15 -1.47 17.96 -4.40
CA TYR A 15 -1.70 19.18 -5.16
C TYR A 15 -2.35 18.89 -6.51
N ARG A 16 -1.78 17.92 -7.25
CA ARG A 16 -2.32 17.50 -8.55
C ARG A 16 -3.75 16.99 -8.46
N ALA A 17 -4.08 16.29 -7.37
CA ALA A 17 -5.43 15.78 -7.13
C ALA A 17 -6.45 16.92 -6.98
N ALA A 18 -6.15 17.93 -6.17
CA ALA A 18 -7.03 19.10 -6.03
C ALA A 18 -7.18 19.85 -7.34
N ARG A 19 -6.06 20.14 -8.05
CA ARG A 19 -6.09 20.84 -9.33
C ARG A 19 -6.90 20.11 -10.38
N ALA A 20 -6.66 18.79 -10.53
CA ALA A 20 -7.39 17.98 -11.50
C ALA A 20 -8.91 17.92 -11.21
N LEU A 21 -9.31 17.91 -9.93
CA LEU A 21 -10.73 17.96 -9.57
C LEU A 21 -11.36 19.30 -9.93
N LEU A 22 -10.69 20.41 -9.60
CA LEU A 22 -11.18 21.77 -9.92
C LEU A 22 -11.33 21.94 -11.43
N ASP A 23 -10.32 21.53 -12.20
CA ASP A 23 -10.34 21.60 -13.66
C ASP A 23 -11.47 20.75 -14.26
N GLU A 24 -11.64 19.50 -13.79
CA GLU A 24 -12.71 18.58 -14.25
C GLU A 24 -14.11 19.10 -13.91
N ALA A 25 -14.25 19.80 -12.77
CA ALA A 25 -15.52 20.40 -12.32
C ALA A 25 -15.78 21.79 -12.95
N GLY A 26 -14.80 22.41 -13.61
CA GLY A 26 -14.92 23.77 -14.13
C GLY A 26 -15.05 24.82 -13.01
N ILE A 27 -14.46 24.57 -11.84
CA ILE A 27 -14.58 25.45 -10.66
C ILE A 27 -13.28 26.23 -10.48
N ASP A 28 -13.39 27.57 -10.48
CA ASP A 28 -12.28 28.46 -10.08
C ASP A 28 -12.35 28.71 -8.57
N ALA A 29 -11.56 27.96 -7.82
CA ALA A 29 -11.49 28.10 -6.37
C ALA A 29 -10.06 27.87 -5.86
N ALA A 30 -9.72 28.55 -4.78
CA ALA A 30 -8.47 28.33 -4.06
C ALA A 30 -8.65 27.26 -2.97
N VAL A 31 -7.79 26.25 -2.98
CA VAL A 31 -7.80 25.16 -1.98
C VAL A 31 -6.46 25.18 -1.23
N ARG A 32 -6.52 25.26 0.10
CA ARG A 32 -5.36 25.09 0.95
C ARG A 32 -5.34 23.68 1.53
N ILE A 33 -4.25 22.95 1.27
CA ILE A 33 -4.06 21.58 1.72
C ILE A 33 -2.95 21.54 2.75
N PHE A 34 -3.22 20.94 3.92
CA PHE A 34 -2.21 20.62 4.92
C PHE A 34 -2.03 19.11 5.03
N LEU A 35 -0.81 18.61 4.76
CA LEU A 35 -0.47 17.19 4.83
C LEU A 35 0.29 16.89 6.11
N ASP A 36 -0.27 16.02 6.97
CA ASP A 36 0.41 15.40 8.11
C ASP A 36 0.86 13.98 7.69
N LYS A 37 2.07 13.88 7.15
CA LYS A 37 2.64 12.62 6.64
C LYS A 37 3.08 11.72 7.79
N ARG A 38 2.38 10.59 7.95
CA ARG A 38 2.68 9.53 8.92
C ARG A 38 3.09 8.22 8.25
N ILE A 39 2.62 7.99 7.03
CA ILE A 39 3.04 6.85 6.20
C ILE A 39 4.42 7.17 5.62
N PRO A 40 5.41 6.25 5.73
CA PRO A 40 6.74 6.43 5.17
C PRO A 40 6.72 6.78 3.68
N VAL A 41 7.52 7.77 3.31
CA VAL A 41 7.63 8.22 1.91
C VAL A 41 8.48 7.24 1.12
N ALA A 42 8.06 6.90 -0.10
CA ALA A 42 8.75 5.96 -1.00
C ALA A 42 9.01 4.57 -0.38
N GLY A 43 8.17 4.17 0.58
CA GLY A 43 8.31 2.90 1.31
C GLY A 43 7.46 1.74 0.76
N GLY A 44 6.81 1.89 -0.40
CA GLY A 44 5.91 0.85 -0.93
C GLY A 44 4.58 0.71 -0.17
N MET A 45 4.13 1.75 0.54
CA MET A 45 2.93 1.74 1.38
C MET A 45 1.83 2.67 0.86
N ALA A 46 1.84 3.00 -0.41
CA ALA A 46 0.84 3.85 -1.11
C ALA A 46 0.52 5.20 -0.41
N GLY A 47 1.46 5.76 0.40
CA GLY A 47 1.20 6.96 1.19
C GLY A 47 0.86 8.20 0.36
N GLY A 48 1.48 8.36 -0.82
CA GLY A 48 1.13 9.43 -1.77
C GLY A 48 -0.26 9.23 -2.36
N SER A 49 -0.59 8.00 -2.73
CA SER A 49 -1.90 7.65 -3.28
C SER A 49 -3.02 7.85 -2.24
N ALA A 50 -2.75 7.55 -0.97
CA ALA A 50 -3.66 7.84 0.13
C ALA A 50 -3.91 9.35 0.31
N ASP A 51 -2.85 10.18 0.19
CA ASP A 51 -3.00 11.64 0.22
C ASP A 51 -3.89 12.14 -0.94
N ALA A 52 -3.62 11.66 -2.16
CA ALA A 52 -4.41 12.04 -3.33
C ALA A 52 -5.89 11.63 -3.19
N ALA A 53 -6.14 10.39 -2.74
CA ALA A 53 -7.49 9.89 -2.50
C ALA A 53 -8.24 10.72 -1.45
N ALA A 54 -7.57 11.06 -0.35
CA ALA A 54 -8.12 11.91 0.70
C ALA A 54 -8.47 13.31 0.16
N VAL A 55 -7.59 13.91 -0.62
CA VAL A 55 -7.81 15.24 -1.23
C VAL A 55 -8.98 15.19 -2.22
N LEU A 56 -9.02 14.22 -3.14
CA LEU A 56 -10.15 14.06 -4.07
C LEU A 56 -11.49 13.98 -3.33
N THR A 57 -11.55 13.11 -2.31
CA THR A 57 -12.77 12.89 -1.53
C THR A 57 -13.16 14.15 -0.75
N ALA A 58 -12.21 14.78 -0.06
CA ALA A 58 -12.47 15.94 0.79
C ALA A 58 -12.86 17.17 -0.03
N VAL A 59 -12.13 17.47 -1.11
CA VAL A 59 -12.41 18.64 -1.96
C VAL A 59 -13.74 18.47 -2.67
N ASN A 60 -14.05 17.28 -3.21
CA ASN A 60 -15.34 17.03 -3.83
C ASN A 60 -16.51 17.25 -2.85
N ARG A 61 -16.35 16.79 -1.60
CA ARG A 61 -17.35 16.99 -0.56
C ARG A 61 -17.53 18.46 -0.18
N VAL A 62 -16.41 19.20 0.05
CA VAL A 62 -16.46 20.61 0.44
C VAL A 62 -17.09 21.48 -0.62
N LEU A 63 -16.93 21.12 -1.89
CA LEU A 63 -17.53 21.81 -3.04
C LEU A 63 -18.96 21.34 -3.36
N GLY A 64 -19.60 20.54 -2.51
CA GLY A 64 -20.99 20.08 -2.71
C GLY A 64 -21.13 18.94 -3.71
N HIS A 65 -20.11 18.11 -3.87
CA HIS A 65 -20.09 16.94 -4.77
C HIS A 65 -20.27 17.27 -6.26
N PRO A 66 -19.45 18.18 -6.84
CA PRO A 66 -19.56 18.51 -8.25
C PRO A 66 -19.27 17.34 -9.20
N LEU A 67 -18.49 16.33 -8.75
CA LEU A 67 -18.22 15.12 -9.51
C LEU A 67 -18.94 13.91 -8.90
N THR A 68 -19.50 13.06 -9.78
CA THR A 68 -20.08 11.77 -9.38
C THR A 68 -18.98 10.80 -8.91
N PRO A 69 -19.32 9.75 -8.13
CA PRO A 69 -18.34 8.74 -7.71
C PRO A 69 -17.56 8.15 -8.89
N GLU A 70 -18.22 7.85 -10.01
CA GLU A 70 -17.60 7.25 -11.21
C GLU A 70 -16.56 8.20 -11.83
N ARG A 71 -16.89 9.50 -11.94
CA ARG A 71 -15.94 10.51 -12.42
C ARG A 71 -14.76 10.68 -11.48
N LEU A 72 -14.99 10.65 -10.15
CA LEU A 72 -13.91 10.68 -9.17
C LEU A 72 -12.98 9.47 -9.30
N TYR A 73 -13.52 8.26 -9.48
CA TYR A 73 -12.70 7.06 -9.69
C TYR A 73 -11.89 7.13 -10.98
N THR A 74 -12.48 7.63 -12.07
CA THR A 74 -11.77 7.85 -13.33
C THR A 74 -10.62 8.86 -13.15
N LEU A 75 -10.87 9.95 -12.42
CA LEU A 75 -9.86 10.94 -12.11
C LEU A 75 -8.75 10.37 -11.21
N ALA A 76 -9.11 9.57 -10.22
CA ALA A 76 -8.18 8.88 -9.33
C ALA A 76 -7.22 7.96 -10.10
N ALA A 77 -7.73 7.17 -11.05
CA ALA A 77 -6.92 6.27 -11.88
C ALA A 77 -5.89 7.03 -12.74
N ARG A 78 -6.25 8.21 -13.24
CA ARG A 78 -5.32 9.10 -14.00
C ARG A 78 -4.18 9.65 -13.13
N LEU A 79 -4.42 9.81 -11.82
CA LEU A 79 -3.40 10.32 -10.88
C LEU A 79 -2.39 9.24 -10.49
N GLY A 80 -2.85 8.00 -10.35
CA GLY A 80 -2.01 6.85 -10.02
C GLY A 80 -2.82 5.58 -9.78
N ALA A 81 -2.26 4.43 -10.12
CA ALA A 81 -2.93 3.13 -10.08
C ALA A 81 -3.50 2.77 -8.68
N ASP A 82 -2.79 3.11 -7.60
CA ASP A 82 -3.23 2.81 -6.24
C ASP A 82 -4.28 3.80 -5.69
N VAL A 83 -4.53 4.94 -6.36
CA VAL A 83 -5.44 5.98 -5.83
C VAL A 83 -6.89 5.49 -5.74
N PRO A 84 -7.44 4.76 -6.75
CA PRO A 84 -8.79 4.19 -6.65
C PRO A 84 -8.97 3.27 -5.44
N PHE A 85 -7.99 2.39 -5.17
CA PHE A 85 -8.00 1.52 -3.99
C PHE A 85 -8.00 2.33 -2.69
N CYS A 86 -7.15 3.36 -2.60
CA CYS A 86 -7.10 4.23 -1.42
C CYS A 86 -8.42 4.99 -1.17
N MET A 87 -9.23 5.22 -2.20
CA MET A 87 -10.58 5.80 -2.05
C MET A 87 -11.60 4.80 -1.49
N SER A 88 -11.51 3.53 -1.87
CA SER A 88 -12.45 2.50 -1.40
C SER A 88 -12.07 1.93 -0.04
N GLY A 89 -10.81 1.73 0.21
CA GLY A 89 -10.28 1.08 1.41
C GLY A 89 -10.69 -0.41 1.53
N GLY A 90 -10.45 -1.00 2.67
CA GLY A 90 -10.74 -2.41 2.93
C GLY A 90 -9.74 -3.35 2.27
N THR A 91 -10.22 -4.52 1.84
CA THR A 91 -9.45 -5.50 1.07
C THR A 91 -10.00 -5.60 -0.33
N ALA A 92 -9.16 -5.59 -1.35
CA ALA A 92 -9.58 -5.69 -2.73
C ALA A 92 -8.57 -6.45 -3.59
N LEU A 93 -9.06 -7.11 -4.62
CA LEU A 93 -8.26 -7.58 -5.74
C LEU A 93 -8.09 -6.42 -6.72
N CYS A 94 -6.84 -6.07 -7.00
CA CYS A 94 -6.48 -5.08 -8.01
C CYS A 94 -5.99 -5.79 -9.28
N THR A 95 -6.58 -5.46 -10.42
CA THR A 95 -6.25 -6.00 -11.74
C THR A 95 -5.91 -4.87 -12.72
N GLY A 96 -5.64 -5.22 -13.99
CA GLY A 96 -5.15 -4.25 -14.96
C GLY A 96 -3.73 -3.82 -14.63
N VAL A 97 -3.47 -2.52 -14.60
CA VAL A 97 -2.21 -1.94 -14.09
C VAL A 97 -2.28 -1.67 -12.57
N GLY A 98 -3.28 -2.22 -11.87
CA GLY A 98 -3.56 -2.02 -10.45
C GLY A 98 -4.72 -1.04 -10.18
N ASP A 99 -5.36 -0.53 -11.22
CA ASP A 99 -6.38 0.52 -11.20
C ASP A 99 -7.83 -0.02 -11.14
N VAL A 100 -8.04 -1.28 -11.54
CA VAL A 100 -9.34 -1.94 -11.45
C VAL A 100 -9.44 -2.66 -10.10
N THR A 101 -10.29 -2.16 -9.21
CA THR A 101 -10.44 -2.67 -7.84
C THR A 101 -11.74 -3.45 -7.67
N SER A 102 -11.64 -4.70 -7.24
CA SER A 102 -12.77 -5.56 -6.88
C SER A 102 -12.72 -5.86 -5.38
N PRO A 103 -13.69 -5.36 -4.57
CA PRO A 103 -13.72 -5.60 -3.14
C PRO A 103 -13.74 -7.09 -2.82
N LEU A 104 -12.98 -7.49 -1.81
CA LEU A 104 -12.94 -8.85 -1.27
C LEU A 104 -13.45 -8.87 0.16
N GLU A 105 -14.10 -9.97 0.54
CA GLU A 105 -14.36 -10.25 1.94
C GLU A 105 -13.06 -10.62 2.64
N ASN A 106 -12.83 -10.02 3.80
CA ASN A 106 -11.70 -10.33 4.65
C ASN A 106 -12.17 -10.45 6.10
N ARG A 107 -12.12 -11.67 6.64
CA ARG A 107 -12.45 -11.99 8.03
C ARG A 107 -11.22 -12.18 8.91
N LEU A 108 -10.02 -11.98 8.34
CA LEU A 108 -8.78 -12.12 9.09
C LEU A 108 -8.64 -10.97 10.09
N SER A 109 -8.28 -11.32 11.32
CA SER A 109 -7.99 -10.37 12.40
C SER A 109 -6.76 -10.85 13.16
N LEU A 110 -5.58 -10.45 12.69
CA LEU A 110 -4.30 -10.79 13.29
C LEU A 110 -3.44 -9.53 13.46
N PRO A 111 -2.59 -9.48 14.50
CA PRO A 111 -1.64 -8.40 14.69
C PRO A 111 -0.60 -8.37 13.57
N LEU A 112 -0.29 -7.16 13.13
CA LEU A 112 0.75 -6.89 12.14
C LEU A 112 1.91 -6.10 12.78
N LEU A 113 3.11 -6.34 12.30
CA LEU A 113 4.26 -5.50 12.58
C LEU A 113 4.85 -5.02 11.24
N ILE A 114 4.86 -3.71 11.04
CA ILE A 114 5.39 -3.08 9.83
C ILE A 114 6.79 -2.56 10.16
N VAL A 115 7.76 -2.88 9.32
CA VAL A 115 9.15 -2.42 9.45
C VAL A 115 9.50 -1.54 8.25
N PRO A 116 9.36 -0.22 8.37
CA PRO A 116 9.80 0.71 7.33
C PRO A 116 11.32 0.62 7.15
N SER A 117 11.76 0.71 5.91
CA SER A 117 13.19 0.88 5.60
C SER A 117 13.55 2.37 5.50
N ARG A 118 14.81 2.70 5.78
CA ARG A 118 15.39 4.02 5.49
C ARG A 118 15.76 4.16 4.01
N ASP A 119 15.94 3.04 3.31
CA ASP A 119 16.18 3.02 1.88
C ASP A 119 14.88 3.31 1.12
N SER A 120 15.02 3.72 -0.12
CA SER A 120 13.90 3.85 -1.05
C SER A 120 14.07 2.91 -2.24
N VAL A 121 12.96 2.53 -2.84
CA VAL A 121 12.94 1.77 -4.10
C VAL A 121 12.12 2.55 -5.11
N SER A 122 12.72 2.81 -6.26
CA SER A 122 12.00 3.35 -7.41
C SER A 122 11.16 2.24 -8.03
N THR A 123 9.85 2.43 -8.10
CA THR A 123 8.93 1.46 -8.72
C THR A 123 9.31 1.14 -10.17
N PRO A 124 9.62 2.13 -11.05
CA PRO A 124 10.11 1.83 -12.40
C PRO A 124 11.38 0.98 -12.41
N TRP A 125 12.32 1.23 -11.51
CA TRP A 125 13.52 0.42 -11.39
C TRP A 125 13.18 -1.04 -11.02
N ALA A 126 12.28 -1.25 -10.06
CA ALA A 126 11.90 -2.60 -9.62
C ALA A 126 11.22 -3.39 -10.75
N TYR A 127 10.36 -2.75 -11.54
CA TYR A 127 9.79 -3.37 -12.75
C TYR A 127 10.87 -3.70 -13.79
N GLY A 128 11.80 -2.78 -14.05
CA GLY A 128 12.91 -3.04 -14.98
C GLY A 128 13.80 -4.20 -14.56
N GLU A 129 14.00 -4.42 -13.24
CA GLU A 129 14.73 -5.59 -12.75
C GLU A 129 13.93 -6.89 -12.92
N LEU A 130 12.59 -6.85 -12.76
CA LEU A 130 11.74 -8.00 -13.05
C LEU A 130 11.78 -8.36 -14.54
N ASP A 131 11.71 -7.38 -15.44
CA ASP A 131 11.79 -7.61 -16.88
C ASP A 131 13.13 -8.24 -17.28
N ARG A 132 14.24 -7.83 -16.63
CA ARG A 132 15.55 -8.45 -16.85
C ARG A 132 15.63 -9.88 -16.32
N ALA A 133 15.01 -10.16 -15.18
CA ALA A 133 15.08 -11.47 -14.53
C ALA A 133 14.17 -12.50 -15.20
N TYR A 134 13.00 -12.10 -15.70
CA TYR A 134 11.93 -13.00 -16.15
C TYR A 134 11.52 -12.82 -17.61
N GLY A 135 12.15 -11.90 -18.36
CA GLY A 135 11.70 -11.51 -19.68
C GLY A 135 10.43 -10.66 -19.63
N SER A 136 9.72 -10.50 -20.75
CA SER A 136 8.51 -9.68 -20.75
C SER A 136 7.47 -10.29 -19.80
N PHE A 137 7.01 -9.52 -18.84
CA PHE A 137 6.09 -9.91 -17.76
C PHE A 137 4.74 -10.50 -18.28
N ALA A 138 4.40 -10.25 -19.53
CA ALA A 138 3.20 -10.80 -20.17
C ALA A 138 3.21 -12.33 -20.29
N ALA A 139 4.38 -12.96 -20.36
CA ALA A 139 4.51 -14.41 -20.50
C ALA A 139 4.39 -15.19 -19.18
N ALA A 140 4.60 -14.54 -18.03
CA ALA A 140 4.61 -15.18 -16.71
C ALA A 140 3.19 -15.28 -16.06
N ARG A 141 2.15 -14.83 -16.73
CA ARG A 141 0.78 -14.73 -16.19
C ARG A 141 -0.11 -15.94 -16.51
N ALA A 142 0.33 -17.14 -16.19
CA ALA A 142 -0.66 -18.15 -15.82
C ALA A 142 -1.30 -17.70 -14.49
N ARG A 143 -2.64 -17.62 -14.43
CA ARG A 143 -3.39 -17.30 -13.19
C ARG A 143 -2.83 -18.15 -12.06
N ASP A 144 -2.13 -17.54 -11.13
CA ASP A 144 -1.50 -18.27 -10.05
C ASP A 144 -2.59 -18.79 -9.11
N ALA A 145 -2.73 -20.12 -9.05
CA ALA A 145 -3.69 -20.77 -8.15
C ALA A 145 -3.54 -20.37 -6.67
N ARG A 146 -2.40 -19.75 -6.29
CA ARG A 146 -2.22 -19.15 -4.96
C ARG A 146 -3.16 -17.98 -4.73
N LEU A 147 -3.46 -17.17 -5.74
CA LEU A 147 -4.37 -16.04 -5.60
C LEU A 147 -5.79 -16.50 -5.25
N ASP A 148 -6.28 -17.55 -5.91
CA ASP A 148 -7.61 -18.10 -5.62
C ASP A 148 -7.66 -18.71 -4.20
N ARG A 149 -6.60 -19.40 -3.77
CA ARG A 149 -6.49 -19.92 -2.39
C ARG A 149 -6.39 -18.79 -1.35
N LEU A 150 -5.62 -17.73 -1.64
CA LEU A 150 -5.49 -16.58 -0.77
C LEU A 150 -6.83 -15.86 -0.58
N THR A 151 -7.58 -15.63 -1.66
CA THR A 151 -8.89 -14.97 -1.58
C THR A 151 -9.91 -15.82 -0.82
N ALA A 152 -9.92 -17.13 -1.03
CA ALA A 152 -10.78 -18.06 -0.28
C ALA A 152 -10.41 -18.07 1.21
N ALA A 153 -9.13 -18.12 1.55
CA ALA A 153 -8.64 -18.07 2.93
C ALA A 153 -9.00 -16.77 3.64
N LEU A 154 -8.90 -15.61 2.95
CA LEU A 154 -9.32 -14.32 3.49
C LEU A 154 -10.81 -14.30 3.83
N ALA A 155 -11.67 -14.81 2.94
CA ALA A 155 -13.11 -14.87 3.15
C ALA A 155 -13.49 -15.84 4.29
N ALA A 156 -12.74 -16.94 4.44
CA ALA A 156 -12.93 -17.90 5.52
C ALA A 156 -12.35 -17.43 6.88
N GLY A 157 -11.46 -16.43 6.89
CA GLY A 157 -10.68 -16.04 8.08
C GLY A 157 -9.60 -17.09 8.44
N ASP A 158 -9.20 -17.91 7.45
CA ASP A 158 -8.18 -18.94 7.60
C ASP A 158 -6.78 -18.31 7.58
N ALA A 159 -6.21 -18.14 8.75
CA ALA A 159 -4.91 -17.52 8.95
C ALA A 159 -3.75 -18.35 8.35
N ASP A 160 -3.81 -19.67 8.40
CA ASP A 160 -2.79 -20.54 7.82
C ASP A 160 -2.85 -20.50 6.29
N GLY A 161 -4.04 -20.57 5.73
CA GLY A 161 -4.27 -20.43 4.31
C GLY A 161 -3.81 -19.08 3.78
N VAL A 162 -4.05 -17.97 4.51
CA VAL A 162 -3.54 -16.64 4.12
C VAL A 162 -2.02 -16.62 4.18
N CYS A 163 -1.40 -17.01 5.30
CA CYS A 163 0.05 -16.95 5.46
C CYS A 163 0.80 -17.86 4.47
N GLY A 164 0.25 -19.04 4.18
CA GLY A 164 0.86 -20.02 3.25
C GLY A 164 0.74 -19.66 1.77
N ASN A 165 -0.16 -18.72 1.42
CA ASN A 165 -0.36 -18.30 0.02
C ASN A 165 0.12 -16.86 -0.26
N LEU A 166 0.78 -16.19 0.70
CA LEU A 166 1.43 -14.90 0.44
C LEU A 166 2.58 -15.07 -0.56
N TYR A 167 2.62 -14.20 -1.55
CA TYR A 167 3.68 -14.18 -2.55
C TYR A 167 3.90 -12.76 -3.09
N LYS A 168 5.15 -12.39 -3.26
CA LYS A 168 5.53 -11.09 -3.81
C LYS A 168 6.74 -11.20 -4.71
N ILE A 169 6.51 -11.21 -6.03
CA ILE A 169 7.57 -11.36 -7.05
C ILE A 169 8.68 -10.30 -6.93
N PHE A 170 8.36 -9.08 -6.48
CA PHE A 170 9.37 -8.04 -6.29
C PHE A 170 10.44 -8.41 -5.25
N GLU A 171 10.15 -9.33 -4.33
CA GLU A 171 11.15 -9.77 -3.35
C GLU A 171 12.37 -10.40 -4.02
N ASP A 172 12.18 -11.08 -5.15
CA ASP A 172 13.25 -11.77 -5.87
C ASP A 172 14.33 -10.81 -6.41
N VAL A 173 13.94 -9.57 -6.72
CA VAL A 173 14.84 -8.57 -7.29
C VAL A 173 15.20 -7.44 -6.33
N VAL A 174 14.35 -7.15 -5.36
CA VAL A 174 14.55 -6.05 -4.42
C VAL A 174 15.34 -6.48 -3.19
N LEU A 175 14.98 -7.60 -2.53
CA LEU A 175 15.63 -8.01 -1.28
C LEU A 175 17.14 -8.29 -1.44
N PRO A 176 17.64 -8.92 -2.53
CA PRO A 176 19.07 -9.08 -2.74
C PRO A 176 19.85 -7.75 -2.81
N ARG A 177 19.17 -6.67 -3.21
CA ARG A 177 19.75 -5.32 -3.34
C ARG A 177 19.41 -4.40 -2.18
N ARG A 178 18.64 -4.88 -1.21
CA ARG A 178 18.25 -4.15 0.01
C ARG A 178 18.44 -5.05 1.23
N PRO A 179 19.71 -5.31 1.63
CA PRO A 179 20.04 -6.27 2.69
C PRO A 179 19.40 -5.91 4.03
N GLN A 180 19.14 -4.62 4.30
CA GLN A 180 18.43 -4.20 5.51
C GLN A 180 16.96 -4.65 5.50
N ALA A 181 16.28 -4.58 4.36
CA ALA A 181 14.91 -5.08 4.24
C ALA A 181 14.86 -6.61 4.34
N ALA A 182 15.81 -7.31 3.69
CA ALA A 182 15.95 -8.76 3.81
C ALA A 182 16.18 -9.20 5.25
N LYS A 183 17.09 -8.52 5.97
CA LYS A 183 17.35 -8.78 7.39
C LYS A 183 16.12 -8.49 8.27
N ALA A 184 15.41 -7.40 8.01
CA ALA A 184 14.19 -7.08 8.74
C ALA A 184 13.12 -8.17 8.55
N LYS A 185 12.94 -8.66 7.30
CA LYS A 185 12.03 -9.78 7.01
C LYS A 185 12.42 -11.04 7.78
N GLN A 186 13.71 -11.39 7.82
CA GLN A 186 14.20 -12.55 8.56
C GLN A 186 13.94 -12.38 10.06
N LEU A 187 14.24 -11.21 10.63
CA LEU A 187 13.99 -10.93 12.06
C LEU A 187 12.50 -11.01 12.43
N LEU A 188 11.59 -10.66 11.51
CA LEU A 188 10.16 -10.86 11.72
C LEU A 188 9.82 -12.35 11.84
N LEU A 189 10.35 -13.19 10.95
CA LEU A 189 10.15 -14.64 10.97
C LEU A 189 10.77 -15.29 12.22
N ASP A 190 12.01 -14.96 12.54
CA ASP A 190 12.71 -15.45 13.74
C ASP A 190 12.01 -15.01 15.04
N GLY A 191 11.33 -13.86 14.99
CA GLY A 191 10.52 -13.31 16.07
C GLY A 191 9.13 -13.93 16.20
N GLY A 192 8.81 -14.97 15.43
CA GLY A 192 7.55 -15.71 15.53
C GLY A 192 6.42 -15.21 14.62
N ALA A 193 6.73 -14.42 13.59
CA ALA A 193 5.72 -14.12 12.57
C ALA A 193 5.34 -15.40 11.81
N ARG A 194 4.02 -15.63 11.62
CA ARG A 194 3.50 -16.72 10.81
C ARG A 194 3.87 -16.60 9.34
N ALA A 195 3.98 -15.35 8.88
CA ALA A 195 4.50 -15.00 7.56
C ALA A 195 5.07 -13.58 7.60
N ALA A 196 6.01 -13.30 6.68
CA ALA A 196 6.53 -11.97 6.45
C ALA A 196 6.69 -11.71 4.96
N MET A 197 6.34 -10.50 4.52
CA MET A 197 6.37 -10.13 3.11
C MET A 197 6.69 -8.65 2.93
N MET A 198 7.22 -8.31 1.76
CA MET A 198 7.46 -6.94 1.36
C MET A 198 6.17 -6.27 0.86
N SER A 199 5.96 -5.01 1.22
CA SER A 199 4.82 -4.21 0.80
C SER A 199 5.10 -3.47 -0.52
N GLY A 200 4.19 -3.55 -1.47
CA GLY A 200 4.29 -2.86 -2.76
C GLY A 200 5.57 -3.21 -3.52
N SER A 201 6.25 -2.21 -4.08
CA SER A 201 7.59 -2.35 -4.68
C SER A 201 8.72 -2.31 -3.64
N GLY A 202 8.39 -2.28 -2.36
CA GLY A 202 9.32 -2.25 -1.24
C GLY A 202 9.85 -0.84 -0.91
N PRO A 203 10.86 -0.77 -0.03
CA PRO A 203 11.48 -1.87 0.71
C PRO A 203 10.89 -2.14 2.10
N THR A 204 9.74 -1.52 2.45
CA THR A 204 9.04 -1.84 3.69
C THR A 204 8.64 -3.31 3.71
N VAL A 205 8.86 -3.99 4.84
CA VAL A 205 8.40 -5.35 5.08
C VAL A 205 7.41 -5.38 6.23
N PHE A 206 6.54 -6.38 6.25
CA PHE A 206 5.62 -6.60 7.35
C PHE A 206 5.57 -8.07 7.75
N GLY A 207 5.23 -8.35 9.01
CA GLY A 207 4.97 -9.68 9.53
C GLY A 207 3.56 -9.80 10.06
N ILE A 208 2.96 -10.97 9.90
CA ILE A 208 1.67 -11.37 10.48
C ILE A 208 1.95 -12.24 11.69
N PHE A 209 1.39 -11.89 12.85
CA PHE A 209 1.68 -12.58 14.10
C PHE A 209 0.45 -13.32 14.64
N PRO A 210 0.66 -14.42 15.40
CA PRO A 210 -0.44 -15.17 15.98
C PRO A 210 -1.19 -14.35 17.05
N ASP A 211 -0.46 -13.51 17.79
CA ASP A 211 -0.99 -12.73 18.90
C ASP A 211 -0.15 -11.46 19.16
N VAL A 212 -0.70 -10.57 19.98
CA VAL A 212 -0.06 -9.30 20.36
C VAL A 212 1.23 -9.51 21.16
N PRO A 213 1.31 -10.40 22.16
CA PRO A 213 2.55 -10.65 22.92
C PRO A 213 3.73 -11.03 22.02
N THR A 214 3.53 -11.96 21.07
CA THR A 214 4.57 -12.41 20.12
C THR A 214 5.01 -11.26 19.22
N ARG A 215 4.06 -10.49 18.66
CA ARG A 215 4.35 -9.29 17.87
C ARG A 215 5.20 -8.29 18.65
N ASP A 216 4.84 -8.00 19.90
CA ASP A 216 5.52 -7.00 20.72
C ASP A 216 6.93 -7.47 21.14
N ALA A 217 7.12 -8.80 21.33
CA ALA A 217 8.44 -9.38 21.53
C ALA A 217 9.34 -9.20 20.29
N ALA A 218 8.80 -9.50 19.10
CA ALA A 218 9.51 -9.26 17.83
C ALA A 218 9.83 -7.77 17.62
N ALA A 219 8.92 -6.87 17.96
CA ALA A 219 9.16 -5.42 17.88
C ALA A 219 10.37 -5.01 18.73
N ARG A 220 10.49 -5.51 19.96
CA ARG A 220 11.66 -5.24 20.83
C ARG A 220 12.97 -5.77 20.23
N ILE A 221 12.94 -6.94 19.59
CA ILE A 221 14.10 -7.49 18.89
C ILE A 221 14.53 -6.55 17.75
N LEU A 222 13.59 -6.14 16.90
CA LEU A 222 13.84 -5.24 15.78
C LEU A 222 14.41 -3.89 16.25
N VAL A 223 13.88 -3.33 17.35
CA VAL A 223 14.41 -2.08 17.92
C VAL A 223 15.87 -2.24 18.34
N ARG A 224 16.25 -3.36 19.00
CA ARG A 224 17.65 -3.65 19.35
C ARG A 224 18.58 -3.75 18.14
N HIS A 225 18.02 -4.13 16.98
CA HIS A 225 18.75 -4.15 15.71
C HIS A 225 18.70 -2.82 14.93
N GLY A 226 18.20 -1.73 15.54
CA GLY A 226 18.18 -0.38 14.95
C GLY A 226 17.02 -0.11 13.99
N TYR A 227 16.00 -0.96 13.95
CA TYR A 227 14.79 -0.71 13.20
C TYR A 227 13.75 0.09 14.01
N HIS A 228 12.79 0.66 13.32
CA HIS A 228 11.67 1.43 13.93
C HIS A 228 10.33 0.79 13.53
N PRO A 229 9.99 -0.39 14.08
CA PRO A 229 8.77 -1.08 13.73
C PRO A 229 7.53 -0.30 14.18
N LYS A 230 6.41 -0.51 13.48
CA LYS A 230 5.12 0.08 13.79
C LYS A 230 4.08 -1.01 13.91
N ASN A 231 3.36 -1.02 15.01
CA ASN A 231 2.22 -1.91 15.21
C ASN A 231 1.08 -1.51 14.26
N ALA A 232 0.41 -2.51 13.71
CA ALA A 232 -0.76 -2.34 12.87
C ALA A 232 -1.68 -3.56 13.03
N ASP A 233 -2.90 -3.41 12.56
CA ASP A 233 -3.90 -4.48 12.53
C ASP A 233 -4.60 -4.47 11.17
N PHE A 234 -5.16 -5.62 10.78
CA PHE A 234 -6.05 -5.66 9.63
C PHE A 234 -7.30 -4.81 9.90
N THR A 235 -7.73 -4.07 8.91
CA THR A 235 -8.96 -3.29 9.00
C THR A 235 -9.90 -3.64 7.87
N ASN A 236 -11.14 -4.01 8.22
CA ASN A 236 -12.22 -4.20 7.27
C ASN A 236 -13.05 -2.92 7.08
N LYS A 237 -12.63 -1.81 7.69
CA LYS A 237 -13.33 -0.54 7.56
C LYS A 237 -13.14 -0.01 6.13
N LYS A 238 -14.23 -0.02 5.36
CA LYS A 238 -14.32 0.83 4.18
C LYS A 238 -14.13 2.27 4.62
N VAL A 239 -13.46 3.07 3.79
CA VAL A 239 -13.39 4.52 4.02
C VAL A 239 -14.84 5.01 4.15
N LYS A 240 -15.21 5.59 5.31
CA LYS A 240 -16.57 6.09 5.50
C LYS A 240 -16.81 7.17 4.47
N ARG A 241 -17.71 6.91 3.55
CA ARG A 241 -18.28 7.89 2.63
C ARG A 241 -19.41 8.63 3.38
N ASN A 242 -19.02 9.55 4.27
CA ASN A 242 -20.00 10.48 4.88
C ASN A 242 -20.04 11.74 4.05
#